data_d03e4087fc63945caf5724a75386f77f
#
_entry.id   d03e4087fc63945caf5724a75386f77f
#
_cell.length_a   1.000
_cell.length_b   1.000
_cell.length_c   1.000
_cell.angle_alpha   90.00
_cell.angle_beta   90.00
_cell.angle_gamma   90.00
#
_symmetry.space_group_name_H-M   'P 1'
#
loop_
_entity.id
_entity.type
_entity.pdbx_description
1 polymer ?
#
loop_
_entity_poly.entity_id
_entity_poly.type
_entity_poly.pdbx_seq_one_letter_code
_entity_poly.pdbx_strand_id
1 'polypeptide(L)'
;MPSLAKQSLIRLLITTLVIFSLTGCDYMQSLVGGGDETTNTAETPKELVTLSLAVAPYIGWMPWHLANEEGAFQEYRDTHNIDVQFVSSDYASTIRKFINREVQAVVISNIDAIAHFVREDVEADVILVMGYSNGNEAVLISPDVDHFDIRGKEIALSQNSSRHYLLDRYLIKNQIDFDSVSIQNTRDIDIPTMFVSGKMYGVVAGNPNAAKLLNEQQAQLMFDSRRIPHEIMYLLVARREVLQENPFFSKVLLSAWFSVVERLQGSRKASTIRAMAQLAVIDPDNFTNQLNTVELNDTPIKSLSAIRNDRLMRRAMRHIRYFVERHELTGSEPFTSWVSYPGRTPALIHFNAKPLQSYVTQIR
;
A
#
# COMPACT_ATOMS: atom_id res chain seq x y z
N MET A 1 -1.23 48.44 -46.18
CA MET A 1 0.01 48.30 -45.37
C MET A 1 0.32 49.67 -44.76
N PRO A 2 0.04 49.89 -43.49
CA PRO A 2 0.65 50.96 -42.72
C PRO A 2 1.60 50.39 -41.66
N SER A 3 2.68 51.05 -41.57
CA SER A 3 4.02 50.74 -41.14
C SER A 3 4.19 50.36 -39.67
N LEU A 4 5.05 49.38 -39.44
CA LEU A 4 5.62 48.91 -38.19
C LEU A 4 6.27 49.99 -37.29
N ALA A 5 6.36 51.24 -37.75
CA ALA A 5 7.02 52.32 -36.99
C ALA A 5 6.14 52.95 -35.88
N LYS A 6 4.81 52.79 -35.92
CA LYS A 6 3.92 53.38 -34.92
C LYS A 6 3.72 52.55 -33.65
N GLN A 7 4.03 51.25 -33.67
CA GLN A 7 3.90 50.39 -32.49
C GLN A 7 5.12 50.43 -31.55
N SER A 8 6.29 50.78 -32.03
CA SER A 8 7.50 50.93 -31.21
C SER A 8 7.52 52.18 -30.33
N LEU A 9 6.86 53.25 -30.76
CA LEU A 9 6.86 54.52 -29.99
C LEU A 9 5.91 54.47 -28.78
N ILE A 10 4.82 53.70 -28.86
CA ILE A 10 3.85 53.57 -27.75
C ILE A 10 4.38 52.67 -26.64
N ARG A 11 5.22 51.68 -26.97
CA ARG A 11 5.85 50.82 -25.97
C ARG A 11 6.98 51.49 -25.19
N LEU A 12 7.66 52.47 -25.78
CA LEU A 12 8.75 53.20 -25.10
C LEU A 12 8.23 54.26 -24.13
N LEU A 13 6.99 54.79 -24.32
CA LEU A 13 6.39 55.79 -23.42
C LEU A 13 5.74 55.18 -22.17
N ILE A 14 5.36 53.91 -22.20
CA ILE A 14 4.76 53.22 -21.05
C ILE A 14 5.84 52.69 -20.09
N THR A 15 7.05 52.36 -20.57
CA THR A 15 8.16 51.87 -19.74
C THR A 15 8.86 52.97 -18.92
N THR A 16 8.76 54.25 -19.31
CA THR A 16 9.40 55.38 -18.62
C THR A 16 8.54 55.97 -17.51
N LEU A 17 7.23 55.62 -17.43
CA LEU A 17 6.33 56.19 -16.40
C LEU A 17 6.24 55.31 -15.12
N VAL A 18 6.78 54.08 -15.15
CA VAL A 18 6.75 53.16 -14.00
C VAL A 18 8.01 53.24 -13.13
N ILE A 19 9.09 53.91 -13.58
CA ILE A 19 10.36 53.96 -12.86
C ILE A 19 10.45 55.17 -11.88
N PHE A 20 9.48 56.13 -11.89
CA PHE A 20 9.56 57.35 -11.07
C PHE A 20 8.68 57.37 -9.81
N SER A 21 8.11 56.21 -9.40
CA SER A 21 7.24 56.11 -8.20
C SER A 21 7.80 55.25 -7.07
N LEU A 22 9.09 54.86 -7.08
CA LEU A 22 9.69 53.98 -6.05
C LEU A 22 10.89 54.58 -5.31
N THR A 23 11.13 55.89 -5.41
CA THR A 23 12.22 56.52 -4.60
C THR A 23 11.71 57.76 -3.90
N GLY A 24 10.96 57.61 -2.83
CA GLY A 24 10.49 58.74 -2.06
C GLY A 24 9.76 58.41 -0.77
N CYS A 25 10.33 57.55 0.11
CA CYS A 25 9.85 57.37 1.47
C CYS A 25 10.90 56.74 2.42
N ASP A 26 12.13 57.24 2.45
CA ASP A 26 13.11 56.78 3.43
C ASP A 26 14.01 57.87 3.97
N TYR A 27 13.46 59.05 4.25
CA TYR A 27 14.28 60.11 4.87
C TYR A 27 13.58 60.95 5.95
N MET A 28 12.68 60.34 6.71
CA MET A 28 12.06 61.08 7.86
C MET A 28 11.72 60.20 9.07
N GLN A 29 12.59 59.26 9.44
CA GLN A 29 12.34 58.49 10.64
C GLN A 29 13.59 58.19 11.51
N SER A 30 14.50 59.15 11.64
CA SER A 30 15.69 58.99 12.52
C SER A 30 15.74 60.00 13.67
N LEU A 31 14.62 60.49 14.17
CA LEU A 31 14.62 61.43 15.31
C LEU A 31 13.40 61.25 16.24
N VAL A 32 13.06 60.04 16.67
CA VAL A 32 12.32 59.86 17.96
C VAL A 32 12.71 58.50 18.56
N GLY A 33 13.11 58.55 19.81
CA GLY A 33 13.78 57.54 20.57
C GLY A 33 13.03 56.24 20.85
N GLY A 34 13.83 55.28 21.20
CA GLY A 34 13.70 54.21 22.19
C GLY A 34 12.33 53.58 22.35
N GLY A 35 12.10 52.45 21.66
CA GLY A 35 11.08 51.48 22.02
C GLY A 35 11.54 50.11 21.49
N ASP A 36 11.75 49.15 22.38
CA ASP A 36 11.99 47.76 22.03
C ASP A 36 10.86 47.24 21.11
N GLU A 37 11.03 47.35 19.80
CA GLU A 37 10.21 46.55 18.85
C GLU A 37 10.74 45.09 18.88
N THR A 38 10.15 44.28 19.73
CA THR A 38 10.08 42.85 19.51
C THR A 38 9.41 42.66 18.15
N THR A 39 10.21 42.48 17.10
CA THR A 39 9.75 42.01 15.80
C THR A 39 9.11 40.63 16.00
N ASN A 40 7.82 40.68 16.29
CA ASN A 40 6.96 39.51 16.24
C ASN A 40 6.84 39.17 14.74
N THR A 41 7.82 38.44 14.20
CA THR A 41 7.69 37.76 12.91
C THR A 41 6.58 36.73 13.11
N ALA A 42 5.34 37.14 12.82
CA ALA A 42 4.23 36.23 12.69
C ALA A 42 4.67 35.22 11.63
N GLU A 43 5.04 33.99 12.05
CA GLU A 43 5.27 32.87 11.15
C GLU A 43 3.98 32.74 10.31
N THR A 44 4.13 32.86 9.01
CA THR A 44 3.02 32.59 8.07
C THR A 44 2.48 31.20 8.41
N PRO A 45 1.18 31.04 8.70
CA PRO A 45 0.63 29.73 9.02
C PRO A 45 1.04 28.76 7.93
N LYS A 46 1.75 27.69 8.31
CA LYS A 46 2.08 26.61 7.37
C LYS A 46 0.78 26.08 6.78
N GLU A 47 0.68 26.06 5.47
CA GLU A 47 -0.47 25.52 4.76
C GLU A 47 -0.69 24.05 5.13
N LEU A 48 -1.96 23.66 5.38
CA LEU A 48 -2.33 22.29 5.70
C LEU A 48 -2.13 21.41 4.47
N VAL A 49 -1.25 20.42 4.56
CA VAL A 49 -1.02 19.44 3.51
C VAL A 49 -1.95 18.25 3.73
N THR A 50 -2.86 18.01 2.79
CA THR A 50 -3.78 16.85 2.82
C THR A 50 -3.22 15.74 1.95
N LEU A 51 -3.00 14.55 2.56
CA LEU A 51 -2.50 13.34 1.92
C LEU A 51 -3.45 12.18 2.24
N SER A 52 -3.45 11.13 1.44
CA SER A 52 -4.41 10.03 1.60
C SER A 52 -3.73 8.67 1.65
N LEU A 53 -4.26 7.78 2.51
CA LEU A 53 -3.90 6.37 2.59
C LEU A 53 -5.13 5.50 2.26
N ALA A 54 -5.03 4.63 1.24
CA ALA A 54 -6.07 3.67 0.90
C ALA A 54 -5.77 2.28 1.46
N VAL A 55 -6.76 1.68 2.14
CA VAL A 55 -6.64 0.36 2.78
C VAL A 55 -7.93 -0.43 2.58
N ALA A 56 -7.82 -1.68 2.11
CA ALA A 56 -8.95 -2.59 2.09
C ALA A 56 -9.14 -3.27 3.47
N PRO A 57 -10.37 -3.71 3.82
CA PRO A 57 -10.68 -4.27 5.14
C PRO A 57 -10.29 -5.76 5.25
N TYR A 58 -9.05 -6.10 4.94
CA TYR A 58 -8.50 -7.44 5.16
C TYR A 58 -7.97 -7.61 6.58
N ILE A 59 -8.05 -8.83 7.10
CA ILE A 59 -7.73 -9.14 8.50
C ILE A 59 -6.33 -8.67 8.92
N GLY A 60 -5.29 -8.94 8.12
CA GLY A 60 -3.93 -8.49 8.40
C GLY A 60 -3.71 -6.98 8.29
N TRP A 61 -4.70 -6.24 7.76
CA TRP A 61 -4.65 -4.79 7.57
C TRP A 61 -5.56 -4.03 8.54
N MET A 62 -6.34 -4.74 9.35
CA MET A 62 -7.20 -4.13 10.38
C MET A 62 -6.48 -3.23 11.38
N PRO A 63 -5.18 -3.39 11.67
CA PRO A 63 -4.47 -2.40 12.46
C PRO A 63 -4.55 -0.96 11.91
N TRP A 64 -4.60 -0.78 10.58
CA TRP A 64 -4.81 0.55 9.98
C TRP A 64 -6.18 1.14 10.27
N HIS A 65 -7.22 0.30 10.21
CA HIS A 65 -8.59 0.71 10.51
C HIS A 65 -8.72 1.10 11.98
N LEU A 66 -8.09 0.35 12.89
CA LEU A 66 -8.08 0.67 14.31
C LEU A 66 -7.26 1.94 14.61
N ALA A 67 -6.10 2.13 13.96
CA ALA A 67 -5.31 3.35 14.10
C ALA A 67 -6.11 4.60 13.67
N ASN A 68 -6.86 4.50 12.56
CA ASN A 68 -7.73 5.58 12.12
C ASN A 68 -8.88 5.85 13.10
N GLU A 69 -9.55 4.81 13.59
CA GLU A 69 -10.66 4.92 14.55
C GLU A 69 -10.20 5.57 15.87
N GLU A 70 -8.96 5.27 16.29
CA GLU A 70 -8.36 5.85 17.49
C GLU A 70 -7.74 7.25 17.26
N GLY A 71 -7.86 7.83 16.06
CA GLY A 71 -7.38 9.16 15.75
C GLY A 71 -5.85 9.28 15.61
N ALA A 72 -5.15 8.21 15.26
CA ALA A 72 -3.68 8.19 15.17
C ALA A 72 -3.09 9.20 14.17
N PHE A 73 -3.88 9.69 13.22
CA PHE A 73 -3.47 10.73 12.27
C PHE A 73 -3.71 12.16 12.78
N GLN A 74 -4.60 12.35 13.77
CA GLN A 74 -5.02 13.68 14.23
C GLN A 74 -3.87 14.46 14.88
N GLU A 75 -3.02 13.81 15.68
CA GLU A 75 -1.87 14.44 16.32
C GLU A 75 -0.95 15.14 15.31
N TYR A 76 -0.77 14.55 14.13
CA TYR A 76 0.11 15.09 13.10
C TYR A 76 -0.52 16.25 12.32
N ARG A 77 -1.83 16.28 12.21
CA ARG A 77 -2.55 17.44 11.69
C ARG A 77 -2.29 18.67 12.54
N ASP A 78 -2.39 18.52 13.87
CA ASP A 78 -2.31 19.64 14.80
C ASP A 78 -0.87 20.10 15.02
N THR A 79 0.10 19.19 14.94
CA THR A 79 1.52 19.48 15.26
C THR A 79 2.40 19.73 14.04
N HIS A 80 2.04 19.18 12.88
CA HIS A 80 2.88 19.21 11.67
C HIS A 80 2.17 19.71 10.42
N ASN A 81 0.91 20.14 10.53
CA ASN A 81 0.05 20.56 9.40
C ASN A 81 -0.05 19.49 8.30
N ILE A 82 -0.08 18.20 8.69
CA ILE A 82 -0.29 17.07 7.79
C ILE A 82 -1.60 16.38 8.17
N ASP A 83 -2.60 16.49 7.31
CA ASP A 83 -3.88 15.82 7.42
C ASP A 83 -3.88 14.54 6.57
N VAL A 84 -4.05 13.38 7.21
CA VAL A 84 -4.09 12.09 6.49
C VAL A 84 -5.53 11.61 6.38
N GLN A 85 -6.05 11.61 5.16
CA GLN A 85 -7.36 11.09 4.81
C GLN A 85 -7.29 9.56 4.66
N PHE A 86 -7.98 8.84 5.56
CA PHE A 86 -8.06 7.39 5.49
C PHE A 86 -9.19 6.95 4.56
N VAL A 87 -8.86 6.21 3.50
CA VAL A 87 -9.80 5.75 2.48
C VAL A 87 -9.97 4.23 2.58
N SER A 88 -11.10 3.80 3.16
CA SER A 88 -11.48 2.37 3.17
C SER A 88 -12.33 2.05 1.95
N SER A 89 -11.92 1.06 1.14
CA SER A 89 -12.68 0.58 0.00
C SER A 89 -12.32 -0.86 -0.35
N ASP A 90 -13.01 -1.46 -1.33
CA ASP A 90 -12.60 -2.77 -1.83
C ASP A 90 -11.19 -2.74 -2.41
N TYR A 91 -10.52 -3.88 -2.39
CA TYR A 91 -9.08 -3.96 -2.72
C TYR A 91 -8.76 -3.50 -4.14
N ALA A 92 -9.54 -3.89 -5.12
CA ALA A 92 -9.32 -3.46 -6.50
C ALA A 92 -9.50 -1.93 -6.67
N SER A 93 -10.42 -1.33 -5.92
CA SER A 93 -10.62 0.12 -5.88
C SER A 93 -9.46 0.85 -5.20
N THR A 94 -8.86 0.30 -4.12
CA THR A 94 -7.67 0.91 -3.50
C THR A 94 -6.50 0.99 -4.48
N ILE A 95 -6.26 -0.08 -5.25
CA ILE A 95 -5.21 -0.14 -6.28
C ILE A 95 -5.47 0.90 -7.38
N ARG A 96 -6.70 0.94 -7.93
CA ARG A 96 -7.05 1.93 -8.97
C ARG A 96 -6.89 3.36 -8.49
N LYS A 97 -7.33 3.67 -7.26
CA LYS A 97 -7.16 5.01 -6.67
C LYS A 97 -5.70 5.43 -6.58
N PHE A 98 -4.81 4.51 -6.22
CA PHE A 98 -3.37 4.79 -6.18
C PHE A 98 -2.79 5.01 -7.58
N ILE A 99 -3.15 4.18 -8.56
CA ILE A 99 -2.73 4.35 -9.97
C ILE A 99 -3.20 5.69 -10.51
N ASN A 100 -4.46 6.04 -10.29
CA ASN A 100 -5.08 7.30 -10.76
C ASN A 100 -4.63 8.55 -9.99
N ARG A 101 -3.71 8.44 -9.02
CA ARG A 101 -3.23 9.55 -8.18
C ARG A 101 -4.30 10.15 -7.25
N GLU A 102 -5.40 9.44 -7.02
CA GLU A 102 -6.46 9.85 -6.08
C GLU A 102 -6.02 9.69 -4.62
N VAL A 103 -5.05 8.80 -4.35
CA VAL A 103 -4.44 8.60 -3.04
C VAL A 103 -2.91 8.53 -3.15
N GLN A 104 -2.20 8.94 -2.10
CA GLN A 104 -0.75 9.07 -2.05
C GLN A 104 -0.05 7.84 -1.48
N ALA A 105 -0.77 7.02 -0.72
CA ALA A 105 -0.27 5.75 -0.21
C ALA A 105 -1.34 4.66 -0.30
N VAL A 106 -0.91 3.41 -0.37
CA VAL A 106 -1.78 2.23 -0.47
C VAL A 106 -1.18 1.04 0.27
N VAL A 107 -2.05 0.20 0.84
CA VAL A 107 -1.69 -1.13 1.33
C VAL A 107 -1.99 -2.16 0.25
N ILE A 108 -0.97 -2.95 -0.12
CA ILE A 108 -1.03 -3.83 -1.30
C ILE A 108 -0.13 -5.07 -1.12
N SER A 109 -0.40 -6.16 -1.85
CA SER A 109 0.56 -7.26 -1.93
C SER A 109 1.71 -6.94 -2.89
N ASN A 110 2.86 -7.59 -2.70
CA ASN A 110 4.00 -7.43 -3.60
C ASN A 110 3.68 -7.91 -5.03
N ILE A 111 2.86 -8.94 -5.19
CA ILE A 111 2.46 -9.48 -6.49
C ILE A 111 1.58 -8.46 -7.22
N ASP A 112 0.54 -7.96 -6.53
CA ASP A 112 -0.37 -6.98 -7.10
C ASP A 112 0.33 -5.65 -7.42
N ALA A 113 1.28 -5.22 -6.57
CA ALA A 113 2.10 -4.05 -6.85
C ALA A 113 2.88 -4.20 -8.16
N ILE A 114 3.55 -5.33 -8.37
CA ILE A 114 4.30 -5.58 -9.61
C ILE A 114 3.35 -5.65 -10.81
N ALA A 115 2.30 -6.47 -10.71
CA ALA A 115 1.36 -6.70 -11.82
C ALA A 115 0.66 -5.42 -12.29
N HIS A 116 0.36 -4.50 -11.38
CA HIS A 116 -0.38 -3.28 -11.71
C HIS A 116 0.52 -2.07 -11.91
N PHE A 117 1.51 -1.85 -11.05
CA PHE A 117 2.30 -0.61 -11.10
C PHE A 117 3.30 -0.62 -12.25
N VAL A 118 3.88 -1.79 -12.59
CA VAL A 118 4.80 -1.87 -13.73
C VAL A 118 4.07 -1.64 -15.06
N ARG A 119 2.88 -2.21 -15.20
CA ARG A 119 2.06 -2.02 -16.41
C ARG A 119 1.65 -0.56 -16.63
N GLU A 120 1.40 0.18 -15.54
CA GLU A 120 0.91 1.56 -15.57
C GLU A 120 2.04 2.59 -15.32
N ASP A 121 3.31 2.14 -15.35
CA ASP A 121 4.52 2.97 -15.18
C ASP A 121 4.48 3.83 -13.88
N VAL A 122 4.03 3.23 -12.77
CA VAL A 122 3.87 3.92 -11.49
C VAL A 122 5.15 3.87 -10.68
N GLU A 123 5.77 5.02 -10.44
CA GLU A 123 6.92 5.15 -9.53
C GLU A 123 6.46 5.17 -8.07
N ALA A 124 6.90 4.18 -7.31
CA ALA A 124 6.48 3.99 -5.93
C ALA A 124 7.60 3.46 -5.03
N ASP A 125 7.59 3.89 -3.77
CA ASP A 125 8.49 3.39 -2.74
C ASP A 125 7.73 2.51 -1.76
N VAL A 126 8.18 1.26 -1.59
CA VAL A 126 7.78 0.40 -0.48
C VAL A 126 8.51 0.89 0.76
N ILE A 127 7.78 1.45 1.72
CA ILE A 127 8.35 2.01 2.95
C ILE A 127 8.20 1.08 4.16
N LEU A 128 7.37 0.02 4.04
CA LEU A 128 7.17 -0.96 5.10
C LEU A 128 6.80 -2.33 4.50
N VAL A 129 7.44 -3.39 4.96
CA VAL A 129 6.95 -4.76 4.84
C VAL A 129 6.20 -5.06 6.13
N MET A 130 4.85 -5.02 6.06
CA MET A 130 3.98 -5.19 7.22
C MET A 130 3.94 -6.63 7.73
N GLY A 131 4.14 -7.58 6.81
CA GLY A 131 4.10 -9.00 7.12
C GLY A 131 3.96 -9.86 5.87
N TYR A 132 3.60 -11.12 6.11
CA TYR A 132 3.51 -12.13 5.07
C TYR A 132 2.22 -12.94 5.21
N SER A 133 1.70 -13.42 4.10
CA SER A 133 0.67 -14.45 4.12
C SER A 133 1.25 -15.77 4.62
N ASN A 134 0.58 -16.36 5.59
CA ASN A 134 0.95 -17.64 6.22
C ASN A 134 -0.29 -18.50 6.45
N GLY A 135 -1.01 -18.78 5.35
CA GLY A 135 -2.29 -19.47 5.33
C GLY A 135 -3.49 -18.55 5.05
N ASN A 136 -3.26 -17.24 4.83
CA ASN A 136 -4.33 -16.28 4.57
C ASN A 136 -4.95 -16.47 3.18
N GLU A 137 -4.14 -16.71 2.15
CA GLU A 137 -4.60 -17.11 0.83
C GLU A 137 -4.65 -18.64 0.73
N ALA A 138 -5.75 -19.17 0.19
CA ALA A 138 -6.01 -20.61 0.10
C ALA A 138 -6.67 -20.99 -1.22
N VAL A 139 -6.26 -22.14 -1.77
CA VAL A 139 -6.96 -22.87 -2.84
C VAL A 139 -7.93 -23.81 -2.15
N LEU A 140 -9.20 -23.63 -2.42
CA LEU A 140 -10.32 -24.35 -1.83
C LEU A 140 -11.07 -25.10 -2.91
N ILE A 141 -11.53 -26.31 -2.60
CA ILE A 141 -12.33 -27.14 -3.50
C ILE A 141 -13.61 -27.60 -2.81
N SER A 142 -14.56 -28.13 -3.58
CA SER A 142 -15.81 -28.70 -3.04
C SER A 142 -15.51 -29.80 -2.01
N PRO A 143 -16.25 -29.88 -0.90
CA PRO A 143 -16.09 -30.92 0.09
C PRO A 143 -16.42 -32.33 -0.42
N ASP A 144 -17.22 -32.41 -1.48
CA ASP A 144 -17.68 -33.69 -2.06
C ASP A 144 -16.67 -34.31 -3.06
N VAL A 145 -15.47 -33.74 -3.15
CA VAL A 145 -14.44 -34.19 -4.11
C VAL A 145 -13.44 -35.11 -3.42
N ASP A 146 -13.40 -36.38 -3.85
CA ASP A 146 -12.48 -37.38 -3.32
C ASP A 146 -11.03 -37.27 -3.85
N HIS A 147 -10.84 -36.55 -4.95
CA HIS A 147 -9.54 -36.42 -5.61
C HIS A 147 -9.15 -34.97 -5.85
N PHE A 148 -7.95 -34.61 -5.42
CA PHE A 148 -7.36 -33.28 -5.58
C PHE A 148 -6.79 -33.01 -6.99
N ASP A 149 -7.35 -33.65 -8.03
CA ASP A 149 -6.93 -33.40 -9.41
C ASP A 149 -7.75 -32.29 -10.03
N ILE A 150 -7.10 -31.16 -10.28
CA ILE A 150 -7.73 -29.95 -10.85
C ILE A 150 -7.57 -29.87 -12.39
N ARG A 151 -6.96 -30.88 -13.04
CA ARG A 151 -6.83 -30.89 -14.50
C ARG A 151 -8.22 -30.97 -15.16
N GLY A 152 -8.42 -30.12 -16.15
CA GLY A 152 -9.71 -30.00 -16.85
C GLY A 152 -10.79 -29.33 -16.03
N LYS A 153 -10.45 -28.73 -14.86
CA LYS A 153 -11.40 -28.09 -13.95
C LYS A 153 -11.38 -26.57 -14.07
N GLU A 154 -12.48 -25.95 -13.65
CA GLU A 154 -12.64 -24.51 -13.61
C GLU A 154 -12.48 -23.99 -12.17
N ILE A 155 -11.56 -23.05 -12.00
CA ILE A 155 -11.22 -22.42 -10.71
C ILE A 155 -11.54 -20.93 -10.77
N ALA A 156 -12.36 -20.44 -9.83
CA ALA A 156 -12.64 -19.01 -9.75
C ALA A 156 -11.63 -18.31 -8.84
N LEU A 157 -11.10 -17.20 -9.31
CA LEU A 157 -10.15 -16.36 -8.59
C LEU A 157 -10.06 -14.95 -9.21
N SER A 158 -9.51 -14.01 -8.46
CA SER A 158 -9.12 -12.72 -9.03
C SER A 158 -7.81 -12.89 -9.83
N GLN A 159 -7.92 -12.75 -11.17
CA GLN A 159 -6.74 -12.88 -12.06
C GLN A 159 -5.72 -11.76 -11.80
N ASN A 160 -4.46 -12.06 -12.13
CA ASN A 160 -3.32 -11.13 -12.04
C ASN A 160 -3.07 -10.60 -10.64
N SER A 161 -3.44 -11.39 -9.63
CA SER A 161 -3.34 -11.06 -8.20
C SER A 161 -2.54 -12.11 -7.43
N SER A 162 -2.35 -11.88 -6.13
CA SER A 162 -1.76 -12.85 -5.20
C SER A 162 -2.53 -14.19 -5.18
N ARG A 163 -3.85 -14.20 -5.48
CA ARG A 163 -4.66 -15.42 -5.58
C ARG A 163 -4.29 -16.23 -6.82
N HIS A 164 -4.12 -15.54 -7.96
CA HIS A 164 -3.65 -16.18 -9.19
C HIS A 164 -2.23 -16.73 -9.01
N TYR A 165 -1.35 -15.96 -8.39
CA TYR A 165 -0.01 -16.40 -8.03
C TYR A 165 -0.02 -17.66 -7.13
N LEU A 166 -0.90 -17.74 -6.14
CA LEU A 166 -1.00 -18.93 -5.28
C LEU A 166 -1.37 -20.18 -6.06
N LEU A 167 -2.35 -20.08 -6.98
CA LEU A 167 -2.70 -21.19 -7.88
C LEU A 167 -1.51 -21.59 -8.75
N ASP A 168 -0.84 -20.62 -9.35
CA ASP A 168 0.38 -20.83 -10.16
C ASP A 168 1.45 -21.62 -9.37
N ARG A 169 1.69 -21.24 -8.13
CA ARG A 169 2.64 -21.94 -7.25
C ARG A 169 2.19 -23.35 -6.90
N TYR A 170 0.87 -23.59 -6.73
CA TYR A 170 0.32 -24.94 -6.57
C TYR A 170 0.58 -25.78 -7.80
N LEU A 171 0.28 -25.30 -9.01
CA LEU A 171 0.46 -26.00 -10.27
C LEU A 171 1.93 -26.38 -10.49
N ILE A 172 2.86 -25.44 -10.29
CA ILE A 172 4.31 -25.70 -10.40
C ILE A 172 4.76 -26.80 -9.42
N LYS A 173 4.36 -26.71 -8.16
CA LYS A 173 4.79 -27.66 -7.11
C LYS A 173 4.29 -29.08 -7.38
N ASN A 174 3.15 -29.22 -8.04
CA ASN A 174 2.53 -30.51 -8.37
C ASN A 174 2.78 -30.95 -9.81
N GLN A 175 3.59 -30.21 -10.57
CA GLN A 175 3.93 -30.52 -11.97
C GLN A 175 2.66 -30.63 -12.86
N ILE A 176 1.70 -29.74 -12.61
CA ILE A 176 0.46 -29.63 -13.38
C ILE A 176 0.66 -28.54 -14.42
N ASP A 177 0.28 -28.84 -15.65
CA ASP A 177 0.32 -27.87 -16.75
C ASP A 177 -0.73 -26.77 -16.52
N PHE A 178 -0.34 -25.51 -16.73
CA PHE A 178 -1.23 -24.35 -16.58
C PHE A 178 -2.42 -24.42 -17.53
N ASP A 179 -2.19 -24.83 -18.77
CA ASP A 179 -3.22 -24.95 -19.80
C ASP A 179 -4.23 -26.05 -19.50
N SER A 180 -3.94 -26.91 -18.51
CA SER A 180 -4.87 -27.95 -18.06
C SER A 180 -5.94 -27.44 -17.08
N VAL A 181 -5.89 -26.17 -16.65
CA VAL A 181 -6.82 -25.58 -15.69
C VAL A 181 -7.46 -24.34 -16.28
N SER A 182 -8.78 -24.25 -16.23
CA SER A 182 -9.51 -23.07 -16.66
C SER A 182 -9.70 -22.08 -15.51
N ILE A 183 -9.40 -20.80 -15.74
CA ILE A 183 -9.57 -19.75 -14.73
C ILE A 183 -10.79 -18.90 -15.05
N GLN A 184 -11.73 -18.84 -14.11
CA GLN A 184 -12.84 -17.90 -14.13
C GLN A 184 -12.44 -16.65 -13.34
N ASN A 185 -12.20 -15.53 -14.04
CA ASN A 185 -11.89 -14.27 -13.39
C ASN A 185 -13.08 -13.77 -12.58
N THR A 186 -12.91 -13.67 -11.26
CA THR A 186 -13.98 -13.37 -10.31
C THR A 186 -13.46 -12.38 -9.25
N ARG A 187 -14.24 -11.35 -8.94
CA ARG A 187 -13.88 -10.40 -7.88
C ARG A 187 -13.89 -11.10 -6.52
N ASP A 188 -12.96 -10.76 -5.64
CA ASP A 188 -12.86 -11.37 -4.30
C ASP A 188 -14.19 -11.38 -3.54
N ILE A 189 -14.99 -10.32 -3.65
CA ILE A 189 -16.28 -10.21 -2.97
C ILE A 189 -17.32 -11.22 -3.49
N ASP A 190 -17.20 -11.65 -4.75
CA ASP A 190 -18.16 -12.55 -5.41
C ASP A 190 -17.76 -14.03 -5.25
N ILE A 191 -16.53 -14.32 -4.82
CA ILE A 191 -15.97 -15.68 -4.69
C ILE A 191 -16.85 -16.60 -3.85
N PRO A 192 -17.30 -16.25 -2.63
CA PRO A 192 -18.12 -17.16 -1.83
C PRO A 192 -19.43 -17.53 -2.52
N THR A 193 -20.13 -16.56 -3.09
CA THR A 193 -21.40 -16.78 -3.79
C THR A 193 -21.21 -17.64 -5.04
N MET A 194 -20.15 -17.37 -5.81
CA MET A 194 -19.81 -18.15 -7.00
C MET A 194 -19.55 -19.61 -6.64
N PHE A 195 -18.77 -19.85 -5.58
CA PHE A 195 -18.42 -21.22 -5.16
C PHE A 195 -19.62 -22.01 -4.65
N VAL A 196 -20.40 -21.42 -3.76
CA VAL A 196 -21.60 -22.07 -3.17
C VAL A 196 -22.67 -22.39 -4.21
N SER A 197 -22.67 -21.68 -5.35
CA SER A 197 -23.59 -22.00 -6.46
C SER A 197 -23.33 -23.35 -7.12
N GLY A 198 -22.22 -24.03 -6.78
CA GLY A 198 -21.83 -25.33 -7.33
C GLY A 198 -21.32 -25.30 -8.78
N LYS A 199 -21.11 -24.11 -9.34
CA LYS A 199 -20.65 -23.92 -10.72
C LYS A 199 -19.15 -24.14 -10.88
N MET A 200 -18.38 -23.92 -9.81
CA MET A 200 -16.92 -23.99 -9.80
C MET A 200 -16.43 -25.24 -9.08
N TYR A 201 -15.45 -25.91 -9.64
CA TYR A 201 -14.77 -27.01 -8.95
C TYR A 201 -14.01 -26.53 -7.72
N GLY A 202 -13.40 -25.34 -7.81
CA GLY A 202 -12.66 -24.73 -6.72
C GLY A 202 -12.56 -23.23 -6.87
N VAL A 203 -12.03 -22.60 -5.82
CA VAL A 203 -11.78 -21.18 -5.77
C VAL A 203 -10.44 -20.89 -5.10
N VAL A 204 -9.86 -19.73 -5.41
CA VAL A 204 -8.75 -19.18 -4.62
C VAL A 204 -9.23 -17.92 -3.91
N ALA A 205 -9.18 -17.94 -2.59
CA ALA A 205 -9.68 -16.86 -1.75
C ALA A 205 -8.68 -16.49 -0.65
N GLY A 206 -8.76 -15.24 -0.19
CA GLY A 206 -8.12 -14.79 1.04
C GLY A 206 -9.15 -14.63 2.17
N ASN A 207 -8.69 -14.49 3.42
CA ASN A 207 -9.57 -14.17 4.54
C ASN A 207 -10.15 -12.73 4.41
N PRO A 208 -11.42 -12.53 4.77
CA PRO A 208 -12.30 -13.46 5.51
C PRO A 208 -13.03 -14.51 4.67
N ASN A 209 -13.01 -14.42 3.34
CA ASN A 209 -13.79 -15.32 2.47
C ASN A 209 -13.36 -16.79 2.59
N ALA A 210 -12.05 -17.06 2.63
CA ALA A 210 -11.53 -18.41 2.80
C ALA A 210 -11.99 -19.03 4.14
N ALA A 211 -11.85 -18.29 5.24
CA ALA A 211 -12.30 -18.75 6.55
C ALA A 211 -13.80 -19.00 6.61
N LYS A 212 -14.62 -18.15 5.95
CA LYS A 212 -16.06 -18.35 5.87
C LYS A 212 -16.39 -19.70 5.22
N LEU A 213 -15.84 -19.95 4.03
CA LEU A 213 -16.12 -21.19 3.29
C LEU A 213 -15.67 -22.45 4.05
N LEU A 214 -14.54 -22.39 4.76
CA LEU A 214 -14.03 -23.48 5.57
C LEU A 214 -14.86 -23.69 6.84
N ASN A 215 -15.20 -22.63 7.58
CA ASN A 215 -15.94 -22.72 8.83
C ASN A 215 -17.39 -23.19 8.61
N GLU A 216 -18.01 -22.82 7.51
CA GLU A 216 -19.36 -23.26 7.12
C GLU A 216 -19.34 -24.65 6.46
N GLN A 217 -18.20 -25.32 6.42
CA GLN A 217 -18.01 -26.64 5.78
C GLN A 217 -18.42 -26.67 4.30
N GLN A 218 -18.38 -25.54 3.64
CA GLN A 218 -18.72 -25.39 2.23
C GLN A 218 -17.51 -25.70 1.31
N ALA A 219 -16.33 -25.80 1.88
CA ALA A 219 -15.09 -26.07 1.15
C ALA A 219 -14.14 -26.93 1.98
N GLN A 220 -13.21 -27.60 1.29
CA GLN A 220 -12.02 -28.20 1.90
C GLN A 220 -10.74 -27.54 1.37
N LEU A 221 -9.73 -27.48 2.25
CA LEU A 221 -8.46 -26.87 1.93
C LEU A 221 -7.60 -27.81 1.07
N MET A 222 -7.21 -27.36 -0.12
CA MET A 222 -6.29 -28.09 -0.99
C MET A 222 -4.84 -27.60 -0.84
N PHE A 223 -4.64 -26.28 -0.81
CA PHE A 223 -3.32 -25.66 -0.73
C PHE A 223 -3.43 -24.26 -0.14
N ASP A 224 -2.43 -23.79 0.58
CA ASP A 224 -2.38 -22.42 1.08
C ASP A 224 -0.97 -21.82 1.09
N SER A 225 -0.88 -20.55 1.45
CA SER A 225 0.34 -19.77 1.43
C SER A 225 1.40 -20.24 2.46
N ARG A 226 1.08 -21.08 3.45
CA ARG A 226 2.08 -21.75 4.32
C ARG A 226 3.04 -22.62 3.54
N ARG A 227 2.62 -23.11 2.36
CA ARG A 227 3.45 -23.94 1.47
C ARG A 227 4.43 -23.13 0.62
N ILE A 228 4.31 -21.79 0.63
CA ILE A 228 5.16 -20.82 -0.07
C ILE A 228 5.59 -19.69 0.88
N PRO A 229 6.27 -20.00 1.99
CA PRO A 229 6.54 -19.05 3.07
C PRO A 229 7.29 -17.82 2.56
N HIS A 230 6.82 -16.65 2.98
CA HIS A 230 7.36 -15.31 2.67
C HIS A 230 7.34 -14.91 1.18
N GLU A 231 6.65 -15.66 0.31
CA GLU A 231 6.54 -15.25 -1.10
C GLU A 231 5.49 -14.15 -1.29
N ILE A 232 4.37 -14.19 -0.54
CA ILE A 232 3.33 -13.16 -0.58
C ILE A 232 3.57 -12.20 0.58
N MET A 233 3.97 -10.96 0.27
CA MET A 233 4.27 -9.90 1.23
C MET A 233 3.13 -8.88 1.23
N TYR A 234 2.83 -8.32 2.39
CA TYR A 234 1.93 -7.17 2.55
C TYR A 234 2.75 -5.92 2.75
N LEU A 235 2.54 -4.94 1.90
CA LEU A 235 3.36 -3.76 1.76
C LEU A 235 2.55 -2.49 2.04
N LEU A 236 3.19 -1.53 2.70
CA LEU A 236 2.79 -0.13 2.64
C LEU A 236 3.63 0.55 1.56
N VAL A 237 2.95 1.09 0.58
CA VAL A 237 3.57 1.72 -0.59
C VAL A 237 3.11 3.18 -0.68
N ALA A 238 4.01 4.08 -0.96
CA ALA A 238 3.72 5.48 -1.18
C ALA A 238 4.34 5.99 -2.48
N ARG A 239 3.74 7.01 -3.08
CA ARG A 239 4.30 7.65 -4.26
C ARG A 239 5.64 8.27 -3.95
N ARG A 240 6.63 8.03 -4.81
CA ARG A 240 8.02 8.50 -4.59
C ARG A 240 8.10 10.01 -4.55
N GLU A 241 7.44 10.69 -5.48
CA GLU A 241 7.38 12.15 -5.52
C GLU A 241 6.79 12.74 -4.24
N VAL A 242 5.73 12.14 -3.71
CA VAL A 242 5.08 12.60 -2.48
C VAL A 242 6.00 12.47 -1.26
N LEU A 243 6.77 11.38 -1.17
CA LEU A 243 7.76 11.21 -0.09
C LEU A 243 8.93 12.18 -0.19
N GLN A 244 9.28 12.64 -1.39
CA GLN A 244 10.33 13.65 -1.60
C GLN A 244 9.83 15.05 -1.20
N GLU A 245 8.61 15.40 -1.58
CA GLU A 245 7.98 16.68 -1.26
C GLU A 245 7.55 16.77 0.22
N ASN A 246 7.09 15.64 0.78
CA ASN A 246 6.57 15.54 2.13
C ASN A 246 7.25 14.39 2.90
N PRO A 247 8.53 14.49 3.28
CA PRO A 247 9.27 13.41 3.92
C PRO A 247 8.65 12.94 5.24
N PHE A 248 7.94 13.83 5.93
CA PHE A 248 7.28 13.54 7.21
C PHE A 248 6.07 12.61 7.06
N PHE A 249 5.46 12.53 5.89
CA PHE A 249 4.33 11.64 5.62
C PHE A 249 4.64 10.17 5.97
N SER A 250 5.84 9.69 5.63
CA SER A 250 6.26 8.35 6.00
C SER A 250 6.28 8.12 7.50
N LYS A 251 6.70 9.11 8.30
CA LYS A 251 6.70 9.03 9.76
C LYS A 251 5.28 8.92 10.32
N VAL A 252 4.35 9.70 9.80
CA VAL A 252 2.92 9.65 10.20
C VAL A 252 2.36 8.25 9.97
N LEU A 253 2.58 7.70 8.78
CA LEU A 253 2.12 6.36 8.43
C LEU A 253 2.75 5.29 9.33
N LEU A 254 4.07 5.31 9.51
CA LEU A 254 4.76 4.33 10.36
C LEU A 254 4.29 4.41 11.81
N SER A 255 4.12 5.61 12.36
CA SER A 255 3.62 5.81 13.73
C SER A 255 2.21 5.25 13.90
N ALA A 256 1.30 5.54 12.96
CA ALA A 256 -0.05 5.02 13.01
C ALA A 256 -0.08 3.47 12.98
N TRP A 257 0.72 2.84 12.13
CA TRP A 257 0.84 1.38 12.09
C TRP A 257 1.35 0.80 13.40
N PHE A 258 2.51 1.27 13.87
CA PHE A 258 3.15 0.70 15.06
C PHE A 258 2.40 1.02 16.35
N SER A 259 1.62 2.11 16.42
CA SER A 259 0.76 2.41 17.56
C SER A 259 -0.24 1.27 17.89
N VAL A 260 -0.61 0.48 16.88
CA VAL A 260 -1.54 -0.65 17.03
C VAL A 260 -0.82 -1.99 17.09
N VAL A 261 0.08 -2.29 16.13
CA VAL A 261 0.63 -3.66 16.01
C VAL A 261 1.54 -4.04 17.16
N GLU A 262 2.25 -3.08 17.78
CA GLU A 262 3.08 -3.36 18.96
C GLU A 262 2.25 -3.83 20.17
N ARG A 263 0.98 -3.43 20.26
CA ARG A 263 0.06 -3.86 21.30
C ARG A 263 -0.29 -5.35 21.20
N LEU A 264 -0.09 -5.98 20.04
CA LEU A 264 -0.33 -7.40 19.81
C LEU A 264 0.72 -8.29 20.50
N GLN A 265 1.81 -7.72 20.99
CA GLN A 265 2.88 -8.45 21.72
C GLN A 265 2.72 -8.48 23.24
N GLY A 266 1.84 -7.67 23.82
CA GLY A 266 1.81 -7.47 25.26
C GLY A 266 0.45 -7.71 25.92
N SER A 267 0.28 -7.15 27.10
CA SER A 267 -0.96 -7.25 27.91
C SER A 267 -2.20 -6.68 27.22
N ARG A 268 -2.02 -5.76 26.24
CA ARG A 268 -3.08 -5.16 25.45
C ARG A 268 -3.54 -6.02 24.25
N LYS A 269 -2.91 -7.18 24.00
CA LYS A 269 -3.23 -8.05 22.85
C LYS A 269 -4.73 -8.36 22.76
N ALA A 270 -5.31 -8.86 23.83
CA ALA A 270 -6.71 -9.28 23.83
C ALA A 270 -7.69 -8.12 23.58
N SER A 271 -7.44 -6.94 24.16
CA SER A 271 -8.27 -5.76 23.92
C SER A 271 -8.12 -5.22 22.49
N THR A 272 -6.91 -5.21 21.94
CA THR A 272 -6.63 -4.79 20.57
C THR A 272 -7.29 -5.71 19.56
N ILE A 273 -7.22 -7.04 19.77
CA ILE A 273 -7.91 -8.02 18.91
C ILE A 273 -9.43 -7.78 18.95
N ARG A 274 -10.03 -7.61 20.15
CA ARG A 274 -11.47 -7.34 20.25
C ARG A 274 -11.89 -6.06 19.51
N ALA A 275 -11.10 -4.99 19.62
CA ALA A 275 -11.38 -3.74 18.91
C ALA A 275 -11.32 -3.92 17.38
N MET A 276 -10.29 -4.60 16.88
CA MET A 276 -10.19 -4.91 15.43
C MET A 276 -11.30 -5.83 14.95
N ALA A 277 -11.67 -6.85 15.74
CA ALA A 277 -12.76 -7.77 15.44
C ALA A 277 -14.09 -7.07 15.35
N GLN A 278 -14.36 -6.11 16.26
CA GLN A 278 -15.56 -5.27 16.24
C GLN A 278 -15.63 -4.43 14.96
N LEU A 279 -14.52 -3.79 14.55
CA LEU A 279 -14.46 -3.01 13.30
C LEU A 279 -14.64 -3.89 12.06
N ALA A 280 -14.14 -5.11 12.10
CA ALA A 280 -14.29 -6.09 11.03
C ALA A 280 -15.67 -6.78 11.01
N VAL A 281 -16.51 -6.55 12.05
CA VAL A 281 -17.80 -7.24 12.26
C VAL A 281 -17.65 -8.76 12.27
N ILE A 282 -16.64 -9.24 12.98
CA ILE A 282 -16.28 -10.66 13.10
C ILE A 282 -16.16 -11.00 14.60
N ASP A 283 -16.58 -12.21 14.96
CA ASP A 283 -16.35 -12.74 16.32
C ASP A 283 -14.87 -12.73 16.69
N PRO A 284 -14.47 -12.33 17.92
CA PRO A 284 -13.07 -12.19 18.31
C PRO A 284 -12.24 -13.47 18.21
N ASP A 285 -12.80 -14.65 18.45
CA ASP A 285 -12.07 -15.91 18.34
C ASP A 285 -11.85 -16.26 16.86
N ASN A 286 -12.87 -16.06 16.03
CA ASN A 286 -12.77 -16.22 14.58
C ASN A 286 -11.77 -15.21 13.99
N PHE A 287 -11.81 -13.94 14.44
CA PHE A 287 -10.82 -12.93 14.04
C PHE A 287 -9.40 -13.36 14.42
N THR A 288 -9.20 -13.88 15.64
CA THR A 288 -7.90 -14.38 16.11
C THR A 288 -7.39 -15.52 15.24
N ASN A 289 -8.26 -16.48 14.91
CA ASN A 289 -7.90 -17.60 14.03
C ASN A 289 -7.47 -17.12 12.66
N GLN A 290 -8.17 -16.14 12.09
CA GLN A 290 -7.81 -15.55 10.80
C GLN A 290 -6.51 -14.72 10.90
N LEU A 291 -6.31 -13.94 11.96
CA LEU A 291 -5.09 -13.15 12.15
C LEU A 291 -3.84 -14.06 12.28
N ASN A 292 -3.98 -15.26 12.87
CA ASN A 292 -2.90 -16.25 12.93
C ASN A 292 -2.47 -16.80 11.56
N THR A 293 -3.22 -16.52 10.50
CA THR A 293 -2.84 -16.84 9.12
C THR A 293 -2.00 -15.74 8.46
N VAL A 294 -1.62 -14.72 9.24
CA VAL A 294 -0.75 -13.63 8.81
C VAL A 294 0.44 -13.55 9.76
N GLU A 295 1.64 -13.61 9.21
CA GLU A 295 2.89 -13.38 9.95
C GLU A 295 3.19 -11.88 9.92
N LEU A 296 2.83 -11.15 11.01
CA LEU A 296 3.06 -9.72 11.10
C LEU A 296 4.49 -9.38 11.51
N ASN A 297 5.07 -8.38 10.86
CA ASN A 297 6.25 -7.68 11.35
C ASN A 297 5.80 -6.63 12.38
N ASP A 298 5.55 -7.07 13.58
CA ASP A 298 4.83 -6.36 14.64
C ASP A 298 5.70 -5.36 15.44
N THR A 299 6.97 -5.21 15.08
CA THR A 299 7.86 -4.18 15.64
C THR A 299 8.63 -3.46 14.53
N PRO A 300 9.04 -2.18 14.76
CA PRO A 300 9.85 -1.44 13.79
C PRO A 300 11.15 -2.16 13.42
N ILE A 301 11.78 -2.86 14.36
CA ILE A 301 13.03 -3.61 14.14
C ILE A 301 12.78 -4.83 13.24
N LYS A 302 11.72 -5.60 13.46
CA LYS A 302 11.35 -6.73 12.58
C LYS A 302 11.06 -6.25 11.16
N SER A 303 10.29 -5.18 11.02
CA SER A 303 9.99 -4.58 9.71
C SER A 303 11.24 -4.05 9.01
N LEU A 304 12.17 -3.42 9.75
CA LEU A 304 13.44 -2.96 9.20
C LEU A 304 14.33 -4.14 8.76
N SER A 305 14.33 -5.22 9.53
CA SER A 305 15.03 -6.44 9.15
C SER A 305 14.41 -7.07 7.90
N ALA A 306 13.08 -7.09 7.80
CA ALA A 306 12.37 -7.63 6.64
C ALA A 306 12.67 -6.84 5.36
N ILE A 307 12.56 -5.51 5.38
CA ILE A 307 12.80 -4.67 4.18
C ILE A 307 14.28 -4.70 3.73
N ARG A 308 15.21 -5.03 4.63
CA ARG A 308 16.64 -5.16 4.34
C ARG A 308 17.07 -6.59 3.99
N ASN A 309 16.19 -7.56 4.08
CA ASN A 309 16.52 -8.95 3.81
C ASN A 309 16.53 -9.24 2.31
N ASP A 310 17.58 -8.77 1.64
CA ASP A 310 17.81 -8.98 0.21
C ASP A 310 17.65 -10.44 -0.23
N ARG A 311 18.12 -11.40 0.58
CA ARG A 311 18.08 -12.82 0.23
C ARG A 311 16.64 -13.33 0.15
N LEU A 312 15.82 -12.97 1.14
CA LEU A 312 14.42 -13.37 1.20
C LEU A 312 13.63 -12.73 0.04
N MET A 313 13.79 -11.41 -0.14
CA MET A 313 13.12 -10.67 -1.21
C MET A 313 13.51 -11.18 -2.60
N ARG A 314 14.78 -11.40 -2.88
CA ARG A 314 15.24 -11.94 -4.19
C ARG A 314 14.72 -13.34 -4.44
N ARG A 315 14.56 -14.17 -3.39
CA ARG A 315 13.95 -15.50 -3.52
C ARG A 315 12.48 -15.40 -3.95
N ALA A 316 11.68 -14.60 -3.24
CA ALA A 316 10.28 -14.36 -3.58
C ALA A 316 10.14 -13.75 -4.98
N MET A 317 10.91 -12.70 -5.27
CA MET A 317 10.88 -12.00 -6.56
C MET A 317 11.25 -12.88 -7.75
N ARG A 318 12.08 -13.91 -7.57
CA ARG A 318 12.38 -14.87 -8.64
C ARG A 318 11.14 -15.64 -9.09
N HIS A 319 10.31 -16.09 -8.14
CA HIS A 319 9.08 -16.81 -8.45
C HIS A 319 8.02 -15.87 -9.03
N ILE A 320 7.93 -14.65 -8.49
CA ILE A 320 6.99 -13.62 -8.99
C ILE A 320 7.36 -13.24 -10.43
N ARG A 321 8.65 -13.11 -10.73
CA ARG A 321 9.10 -12.84 -12.10
C ARG A 321 8.57 -13.89 -13.09
N TYR A 322 8.72 -15.19 -12.77
CA TYR A 322 8.21 -16.25 -13.64
C TYR A 322 6.69 -16.19 -13.83
N PHE A 323 5.97 -15.85 -12.78
CA PHE A 323 4.53 -15.64 -12.85
C PHE A 323 4.16 -14.48 -13.77
N VAL A 324 4.80 -13.32 -13.56
CA VAL A 324 4.53 -12.09 -14.31
C VAL A 324 4.89 -12.25 -15.79
N GLU A 325 6.04 -12.88 -16.09
CA GLU A 325 6.46 -13.16 -17.48
C GLU A 325 5.53 -14.14 -18.18
N ARG A 326 5.08 -15.22 -17.50
CA ARG A 326 4.17 -16.22 -18.06
C ARG A 326 2.81 -15.65 -18.42
N HIS A 327 2.28 -14.78 -17.57
CA HIS A 327 0.95 -14.19 -17.74
C HIS A 327 0.99 -12.84 -18.44
N GLU A 328 2.14 -12.43 -18.98
CA GLU A 328 2.35 -11.20 -19.75
C GLU A 328 1.80 -9.95 -19.02
N LEU A 329 1.99 -9.90 -17.68
CA LEU A 329 1.40 -8.85 -16.84
C LEU A 329 2.12 -7.51 -16.95
N THR A 330 3.38 -7.53 -17.38
CA THR A 330 4.23 -6.35 -17.55
C THR A 330 4.80 -6.41 -18.96
N GLY A 331 4.87 -5.29 -19.64
CA GLY A 331 5.38 -5.23 -21.02
C GLY A 331 6.78 -5.84 -21.22
N SER A 332 7.46 -5.53 -22.32
CA SER A 332 8.76 -6.10 -22.72
C SER A 332 9.97 -5.61 -21.92
N GLU A 333 9.76 -4.71 -20.95
CA GLU A 333 10.84 -4.13 -20.14
C GLU A 333 11.52 -5.19 -19.24
N PRO A 334 12.84 -5.13 -19.05
CA PRO A 334 13.55 -6.10 -18.24
C PRO A 334 13.16 -6.00 -16.76
N PHE A 335 13.08 -7.13 -16.05
CA PHE A 335 12.70 -7.21 -14.64
C PHE A 335 13.54 -6.27 -13.72
N THR A 336 14.78 -5.99 -14.07
CA THR A 336 15.65 -5.08 -13.31
C THR A 336 15.17 -3.64 -13.30
N SER A 337 14.34 -3.23 -14.25
CA SER A 337 13.70 -1.90 -14.27
C SER A 337 12.44 -1.83 -13.39
N TRP A 338 11.86 -2.97 -13.00
CA TRP A 338 10.62 -3.00 -12.24
C TRP A 338 10.84 -2.85 -10.74
N VAL A 339 11.84 -3.56 -10.18
CA VAL A 339 12.04 -3.63 -8.74
C VAL A 339 13.49 -3.39 -8.36
N SER A 340 13.72 -2.49 -7.42
CA SER A 340 15.01 -2.26 -6.79
C SER A 340 14.94 -2.38 -5.26
N TYR A 341 16.11 -2.61 -4.66
CA TYR A 341 16.27 -2.90 -3.25
C TYR A 341 17.05 -1.80 -2.54
N PRO A 342 17.07 -1.76 -1.19
CA PRO A 342 17.79 -0.74 -0.43
C PRO A 342 19.25 -0.61 -0.87
N GLY A 343 19.70 0.64 -1.05
CA GLY A 343 21.07 0.95 -1.49
C GLY A 343 21.32 0.83 -3.01
N ARG A 344 20.26 0.58 -3.79
CA ARG A 344 20.32 0.61 -5.27
C ARG A 344 19.62 1.84 -5.82
N THR A 345 19.91 2.18 -7.07
CA THR A 345 19.15 3.18 -7.81
C THR A 345 17.69 2.77 -7.85
N PRO A 346 16.74 3.67 -7.56
CA PRO A 346 15.33 3.36 -7.58
C PRO A 346 14.85 2.92 -8.99
N ALA A 347 14.21 1.75 -9.05
CA ALA A 347 13.39 1.30 -10.17
C ALA A 347 11.95 1.80 -9.97
N LEU A 348 10.98 1.38 -10.82
CA LEU A 348 9.57 1.75 -10.66
C LEU A 348 9.09 1.48 -9.23
N ILE A 349 9.27 0.25 -8.75
CA ILE A 349 8.99 -0.13 -7.36
C ILE A 349 10.32 -0.23 -6.61
N HIS A 350 10.54 0.65 -5.65
CA HIS A 350 11.76 0.66 -4.86
C HIS A 350 11.50 0.29 -3.40
N PHE A 351 12.13 -0.74 -2.89
CA PHE A 351 12.14 -1.04 -1.46
C PHE A 351 13.03 -0.04 -0.72
N ASN A 352 12.42 0.99 -0.16
CA ASN A 352 13.09 2.11 0.49
C ASN A 352 13.12 1.93 2.02
N ALA A 353 14.26 1.48 2.55
CA ALA A 353 14.42 1.29 3.99
C ALA A 353 14.70 2.59 4.77
N LYS A 354 14.97 3.72 4.10
CA LYS A 354 15.37 4.97 4.78
C LYS A 354 14.31 5.52 5.74
N PRO A 355 13.00 5.63 5.34
CA PRO A 355 11.98 6.12 6.24
C PRO A 355 11.88 5.30 7.53
N LEU A 356 11.86 3.97 7.40
CA LEU A 356 11.76 3.06 8.54
C LEU A 356 13.03 3.07 9.40
N GLN A 357 14.21 3.22 8.80
CA GLN A 357 15.46 3.38 9.54
C GLN A 357 15.46 4.66 10.38
N SER A 358 15.04 5.78 9.79
CA SER A 358 14.91 7.06 10.50
C SER A 358 13.92 6.96 11.65
N TYR A 359 12.78 6.30 11.42
CA TYR A 359 11.78 6.02 12.46
C TYR A 359 12.38 5.24 13.63
N VAL A 360 13.05 4.10 13.37
CA VAL A 360 13.71 3.27 14.41
C VAL A 360 14.76 4.04 15.19
N THR A 361 15.48 4.97 14.55
CA THR A 361 16.50 5.77 15.23
C THR A 361 15.88 6.82 16.18
N GLN A 362 14.70 7.34 15.86
CA GLN A 362 14.01 8.36 16.69
C GLN A 362 13.29 7.79 17.90
N ILE A 363 12.88 6.52 17.88
CA ILE A 363 12.20 5.85 19.02
C ILE A 363 13.16 5.18 20.00
N ARG A 364 14.46 5.15 19.71
CA ARG A 364 15.53 4.68 20.61
C ARG A 364 15.99 5.82 21.52
#